data_515c99af3f10eb5448bdf18225802b4b
#
_entry.id   515c99af3f10eb5448bdf18225802b4b
#
_cell.length_a   1.000
_cell.length_b   1.000
_cell.length_c   1.000
_cell.angle_alpha   90.00
_cell.angle_beta   90.00
_cell.angle_gamma   90.00
#
_symmetry.space_group_name_H-M   'P 1'
#
loop_
_entity.id
_entity.type
_entity.pdbx_description
1 polymer ?
#
loop_
_entity_poly.entity_id
_entity_poly.type
_entity_poly.pdbx_seq_one_letter_code
_entity_poly.pdbx_strand_id
1 'polypeptide(L)'
;MNKIIYNLVYNRKKCLNKKGMALVQVEAYLGRKKKYFSTKVYLKPEQWDNKKLIVKNHPNADALNRLIYEFVATIEKKELELWQQGKRISLELLKNALTTQENNSSFISFFRQEVMNSSLKDSTKRNHLSTLMLLQEFKKNITFSDLTFELISSFEYFLQLKGYHTNTIAKHMKHLKRHVNIAINKEYIEIQKYAFRKYKIKTIENKHTHLVPEELERLENLILSGRYVKLQKSLDAFLFCCYAGMRYSDFINLSSENFVDINQETWLIYKSVKTGTEVRLPLYLLFSGKGIAILNLNSATLL
;
A
#
# COMPACT_ATOMS: atom_id res chain seq x y z
N MET A 1 -7.57 -45.46 -2.46
CA MET A 1 -7.31 -43.99 -2.57
C MET A 1 -8.64 -43.28 -2.42
N ASN A 2 -8.83 -42.42 -1.41
CA ASN A 2 -10.11 -41.70 -1.25
C ASN A 2 -10.14 -40.50 -2.21
N LYS A 3 -10.96 -40.59 -3.24
CA LYS A 3 -11.23 -39.53 -4.21
C LYS A 3 -12.20 -38.51 -3.59
N ILE A 4 -12.00 -37.22 -3.83
CA ILE A 4 -12.98 -36.20 -3.46
C ILE A 4 -14.20 -36.31 -4.39
N ILE A 5 -15.39 -36.24 -3.84
CA ILE A 5 -16.66 -36.23 -4.60
C ILE A 5 -17.17 -34.80 -4.58
N TYR A 6 -17.48 -34.25 -5.75
CA TYR A 6 -18.00 -32.89 -5.93
C TYR A 6 -19.46 -32.92 -6.30
N ASN A 7 -20.31 -32.18 -5.57
CA ASN A 7 -21.72 -32.03 -5.85
C ASN A 7 -22.10 -30.54 -5.88
N LEU A 8 -23.06 -30.18 -6.73
CA LEU A 8 -23.63 -28.84 -6.71
C LEU A 8 -24.76 -28.75 -5.70
N VAL A 9 -24.75 -27.72 -4.88
CA VAL A 9 -25.74 -27.46 -3.84
C VAL A 9 -26.26 -26.03 -3.95
N TYR A 10 -27.56 -25.91 -4.17
CA TYR A 10 -28.25 -24.62 -4.16
C TYR A 10 -28.89 -24.36 -2.80
N ASN A 11 -28.85 -23.12 -2.33
CA ASN A 11 -29.49 -22.67 -1.09
C ASN A 11 -29.24 -23.55 0.13
N ARG A 12 -28.00 -23.95 0.36
CA ARG A 12 -27.61 -24.79 1.52
C ARG A 12 -28.12 -24.27 2.87
N LYS A 13 -28.15 -22.96 3.06
CA LYS A 13 -28.58 -22.31 4.31
C LYS A 13 -30.09 -22.20 4.45
N LYS A 14 -30.87 -22.63 3.45
CA LYS A 14 -32.33 -22.52 3.39
C LYS A 14 -32.83 -21.09 3.62
N CYS A 15 -32.07 -20.07 3.23
CA CYS A 15 -32.44 -18.66 3.33
C CYS A 15 -32.09 -17.91 2.06
N LEU A 16 -32.93 -16.94 1.70
CA LEU A 16 -32.73 -16.06 0.58
C LEU A 16 -32.12 -14.73 1.04
N ASN A 17 -31.32 -14.10 0.20
CA ASN A 17 -30.80 -12.77 0.46
C ASN A 17 -31.90 -11.69 0.27
N LYS A 18 -31.59 -10.41 0.56
CA LYS A 18 -32.50 -9.28 0.40
C LYS A 18 -33.13 -9.14 -1.01
N LYS A 19 -32.52 -9.79 -2.04
CA LYS A 19 -33.00 -9.77 -3.42
C LYS A 19 -33.77 -11.06 -3.80
N GLY A 20 -34.13 -11.88 -2.81
CA GLY A 20 -34.85 -13.14 -3.06
C GLY A 20 -34.00 -14.22 -3.75
N MET A 21 -32.67 -14.17 -3.65
CA MET A 21 -31.75 -15.10 -4.31
C MET A 21 -30.93 -15.90 -3.30
N ALA A 22 -30.52 -17.11 -3.69
CA ALA A 22 -29.61 -17.93 -2.92
C ALA A 22 -28.36 -18.34 -3.75
N LEU A 23 -27.31 -18.68 -3.04
CA LEU A 23 -26.01 -19.02 -3.61
C LEU A 23 -25.97 -20.48 -4.08
N VAL A 24 -25.40 -20.71 -5.27
CA VAL A 24 -24.95 -22.02 -5.72
C VAL A 24 -23.55 -22.28 -5.17
N GLN A 25 -23.32 -23.45 -4.58
CA GLN A 25 -22.03 -23.86 -4.01
C GLN A 25 -21.62 -25.23 -4.55
N VAL A 26 -20.32 -25.48 -4.57
CA VAL A 26 -19.76 -26.81 -4.78
C VAL A 26 -19.50 -27.44 -3.41
N GLU A 27 -20.16 -28.56 -3.12
CA GLU A 27 -19.86 -29.40 -1.96
C GLU A 27 -18.72 -30.37 -2.35
N ALA A 28 -17.63 -30.34 -1.62
CA ALA A 28 -16.57 -31.34 -1.71
C ALA A 28 -16.66 -32.29 -0.49
N TYR A 29 -16.71 -33.59 -0.75
CA TYR A 29 -16.84 -34.64 0.25
C TYR A 29 -15.63 -35.56 0.24
N LEU A 30 -14.99 -35.74 1.40
CA LEU A 30 -13.84 -36.64 1.59
C LEU A 30 -13.82 -37.18 3.02
N GLY A 31 -13.76 -38.51 3.17
CA GLY A 31 -13.54 -39.14 4.47
C GLY A 31 -14.54 -38.71 5.55
N ARG A 32 -15.82 -38.72 5.25
CA ARG A 32 -16.94 -38.27 6.13
C ARG A 32 -16.93 -36.77 6.45
N LYS A 33 -16.06 -35.97 5.84
CA LYS A 33 -16.03 -34.50 6.01
C LYS A 33 -16.54 -33.81 4.76
N LYS A 34 -17.20 -32.65 4.96
CA LYS A 34 -17.73 -31.83 3.88
C LYS A 34 -17.13 -30.42 3.93
N LYS A 35 -16.88 -29.85 2.77
CA LYS A 35 -16.49 -28.45 2.62
C LYS A 35 -17.24 -27.86 1.43
N TYR A 36 -17.56 -26.55 1.53
CA TYR A 36 -18.37 -25.85 0.52
C TYR A 36 -17.55 -24.69 -0.07
N PHE A 37 -17.54 -24.62 -1.40
CA PHE A 37 -16.88 -23.58 -2.18
C PHE A 37 -17.92 -22.73 -2.87
N SER A 38 -17.79 -21.41 -2.83
CA SER A 38 -18.74 -20.48 -3.41
C SER A 38 -18.47 -20.31 -4.91
N THR A 39 -19.48 -20.53 -5.75
CA THR A 39 -19.41 -20.22 -7.17
C THR A 39 -19.60 -18.73 -7.47
N LYS A 40 -19.99 -17.94 -6.47
CA LYS A 40 -20.43 -16.54 -6.58
C LYS A 40 -21.68 -16.34 -7.46
N VAL A 41 -22.34 -17.42 -7.88
CA VAL A 41 -23.59 -17.39 -8.65
C VAL A 41 -24.77 -17.41 -7.69
N TYR A 42 -25.62 -16.38 -7.77
CA TYR A 42 -26.84 -16.23 -6.98
C TYR A 42 -28.04 -16.32 -7.90
N LEU A 43 -29.03 -17.17 -7.54
CA LEU A 43 -30.21 -17.46 -8.35
C LEU A 43 -31.47 -17.35 -7.50
N LYS A 44 -32.59 -17.04 -8.15
CA LYS A 44 -33.92 -17.22 -7.53
C LYS A 44 -34.30 -18.70 -7.52
N PRO A 45 -35.21 -19.14 -6.63
CA PRO A 45 -35.63 -20.55 -6.53
C PRO A 45 -36.14 -21.15 -7.87
N GLU A 46 -36.88 -20.38 -8.67
CA GLU A 46 -37.40 -20.79 -9.94
C GLU A 46 -36.31 -20.95 -11.03
N GLN A 47 -35.15 -20.41 -10.83
CA GLN A 47 -34.03 -20.43 -11.76
C GLN A 47 -33.07 -21.61 -11.56
N TRP A 48 -33.36 -22.50 -10.60
CA TRP A 48 -32.53 -23.66 -10.31
C TRP A 48 -33.33 -24.96 -10.47
N ASP A 49 -32.76 -25.94 -11.15
CA ASP A 49 -33.30 -27.29 -11.26
C ASP A 49 -32.57 -28.24 -10.31
N ASN A 50 -33.23 -28.63 -9.23
CA ASN A 50 -32.64 -29.51 -8.21
C ASN A 50 -32.40 -30.96 -8.70
N LYS A 51 -33.11 -31.42 -9.77
CA LYS A 51 -32.92 -32.79 -10.30
C LYS A 51 -31.74 -32.83 -11.26
N LYS A 52 -31.66 -31.85 -12.16
CA LYS A 52 -30.59 -31.78 -13.15
C LYS A 52 -29.35 -31.04 -12.65
N LEU A 53 -29.43 -30.32 -11.52
CA LEU A 53 -28.37 -29.48 -10.94
C LEU A 53 -27.86 -28.42 -11.92
N ILE A 54 -28.78 -27.76 -12.63
CA ILE A 54 -28.49 -26.73 -13.64
C ILE A 54 -29.31 -25.47 -13.41
N VAL A 55 -28.83 -24.38 -13.94
CA VAL A 55 -29.56 -23.11 -14.06
C VAL A 55 -30.59 -23.26 -15.20
N LYS A 56 -31.85 -22.85 -14.93
CA LYS A 56 -32.94 -22.79 -15.91
C LYS A 56 -33.69 -21.45 -15.76
N ASN A 57 -34.54 -21.12 -16.71
CA ASN A 57 -35.40 -19.92 -16.64
C ASN A 57 -34.66 -18.61 -16.32
N HIS A 58 -33.38 -18.51 -16.73
CA HIS A 58 -32.59 -17.31 -16.61
C HIS A 58 -32.09 -16.87 -17.99
N PRO A 59 -32.12 -15.55 -18.36
CA PRO A 59 -31.68 -15.09 -19.67
C PRO A 59 -30.27 -15.57 -20.08
N ASN A 60 -29.38 -15.72 -19.11
CA ASN A 60 -28.00 -16.18 -19.30
C ASN A 60 -27.77 -17.60 -18.72
N ALA A 61 -28.78 -18.50 -18.77
CA ALA A 61 -28.70 -19.82 -18.15
C ALA A 61 -27.46 -20.62 -18.61
N ASP A 62 -27.21 -20.67 -19.92
CA ASP A 62 -26.07 -21.42 -20.50
C ASP A 62 -24.71 -20.85 -20.04
N ALA A 63 -24.56 -19.52 -20.00
CA ALA A 63 -23.34 -18.88 -19.55
C ALA A 63 -23.10 -19.15 -18.07
N LEU A 64 -24.15 -19.11 -17.24
CA LEU A 64 -24.05 -19.40 -15.80
C LEU A 64 -23.74 -20.87 -15.53
N ASN A 65 -24.35 -21.80 -16.30
CA ASN A 65 -24.01 -23.22 -16.22
C ASN A 65 -22.54 -23.45 -16.58
N ARG A 66 -22.04 -22.81 -17.65
CA ARG A 66 -20.64 -22.89 -18.05
C ARG A 66 -19.72 -22.41 -16.95
N LEU A 67 -20.00 -21.24 -16.35
CA LEU A 67 -19.22 -20.71 -15.21
C LEU A 67 -19.18 -21.66 -14.01
N ILE A 68 -20.32 -22.29 -13.69
CA ILE A 68 -20.37 -23.27 -12.59
C ILE A 68 -19.50 -24.49 -12.90
N TYR A 69 -19.58 -25.03 -14.12
CA TYR A 69 -18.76 -26.19 -14.52
C TYR A 69 -17.27 -25.85 -14.62
N GLU A 70 -16.90 -24.68 -15.13
CA GLU A 70 -15.51 -24.20 -15.14
C GLU A 70 -14.95 -24.05 -13.73
N PHE A 71 -15.79 -23.62 -12.79
CA PHE A 71 -15.38 -23.53 -11.38
C PHE A 71 -15.13 -24.92 -10.77
N VAL A 72 -15.99 -25.92 -11.06
CA VAL A 72 -15.76 -27.30 -10.61
C VAL A 72 -14.47 -27.84 -11.22
N ALA A 73 -14.26 -27.66 -12.53
CA ALA A 73 -13.05 -28.09 -13.23
C ALA A 73 -11.77 -27.44 -12.64
N THR A 74 -11.86 -26.18 -12.21
CA THR A 74 -10.74 -25.49 -11.53
C THR A 74 -10.40 -26.15 -10.20
N ILE A 75 -11.40 -26.57 -9.42
CA ILE A 75 -11.21 -27.27 -8.16
C ILE A 75 -10.56 -28.65 -8.39
N GLU A 76 -11.07 -29.40 -9.39
CA GLU A 76 -10.54 -30.72 -9.76
C GLU A 76 -9.09 -30.63 -10.26
N LYS A 77 -8.80 -29.64 -11.10
CA LYS A 77 -7.42 -29.37 -11.56
C LYS A 77 -6.48 -29.13 -10.38
N LYS A 78 -6.95 -28.36 -9.39
CA LYS A 78 -6.14 -28.06 -8.20
C LYS A 78 -5.91 -29.29 -7.31
N GLU A 79 -6.91 -30.15 -7.20
CA GLU A 79 -6.78 -31.46 -6.56
C GLU A 79 -5.70 -32.31 -7.25
N LEU A 80 -5.73 -32.36 -8.59
CA LEU A 80 -4.77 -33.10 -9.40
C LEU A 80 -3.34 -32.54 -9.23
N GLU A 81 -3.15 -31.22 -9.23
CA GLU A 81 -1.86 -30.58 -9.00
C GLU A 81 -1.28 -30.94 -7.62
N LEU A 82 -2.13 -30.93 -6.57
CA LEU A 82 -1.71 -31.34 -5.22
C LEU A 82 -1.31 -32.80 -5.15
N TRP A 83 -2.04 -33.66 -5.85
CA TRP A 83 -1.74 -35.07 -5.96
C TRP A 83 -0.41 -35.34 -6.69
N GLN A 84 -0.17 -34.65 -7.81
CA GLN A 84 1.10 -34.74 -8.56
C GLN A 84 2.31 -34.29 -7.71
N GLN A 85 2.11 -33.36 -6.77
CA GLN A 85 3.13 -32.94 -5.82
C GLN A 85 3.37 -33.95 -4.68
N GLY A 86 2.75 -35.12 -4.70
CA GLY A 86 2.88 -36.15 -3.67
C GLY A 86 2.24 -35.78 -2.33
N LYS A 87 1.42 -34.74 -2.26
CA LYS A 87 0.80 -34.27 -1.01
C LYS A 87 -0.42 -35.14 -0.67
N ARG A 88 -0.57 -35.48 0.61
CA ARG A 88 -1.79 -36.13 1.10
C ARG A 88 -2.95 -35.14 1.00
N ILE A 89 -3.94 -35.45 0.15
CA ILE A 89 -5.07 -34.57 -0.12
C ILE A 89 -5.97 -34.49 1.12
N SER A 90 -6.29 -33.25 1.51
CA SER A 90 -7.32 -32.92 2.50
C SER A 90 -8.16 -31.75 2.03
N LEU A 91 -9.41 -31.65 2.53
CA LEU A 91 -10.30 -30.54 2.18
C LEU A 91 -9.77 -29.17 2.63
N GLU A 92 -8.98 -29.14 3.73
CA GLU A 92 -8.31 -27.92 4.20
C GLU A 92 -7.18 -27.51 3.25
N LEU A 93 -6.33 -28.47 2.85
CA LEU A 93 -5.24 -28.21 1.91
C LEU A 93 -5.78 -27.70 0.59
N LEU A 94 -6.86 -28.31 0.07
CA LEU A 94 -7.52 -27.89 -1.16
C LEU A 94 -8.10 -26.46 -1.03
N LYS A 95 -8.77 -26.16 0.08
CA LYS A 95 -9.26 -24.79 0.34
C LYS A 95 -8.13 -23.77 0.37
N ASN A 96 -7.07 -24.07 1.12
CA ASN A 96 -5.92 -23.17 1.22
C ASN A 96 -5.26 -22.95 -0.14
N ALA A 97 -5.10 -24.01 -0.95
CA ALA A 97 -4.53 -23.92 -2.29
C ALA A 97 -5.38 -23.07 -3.23
N LEU A 98 -6.72 -23.15 -3.16
CA LEU A 98 -7.64 -22.30 -3.92
C LEU A 98 -7.62 -20.85 -3.43
N THR A 99 -7.59 -20.63 -2.12
CA THR A 99 -7.49 -19.28 -1.53
C THR A 99 -6.14 -18.64 -1.87
N THR A 100 -5.05 -19.41 -1.89
CA THR A 100 -3.72 -18.94 -2.30
C THR A 100 -3.72 -18.53 -3.78
N GLN A 101 -4.43 -19.26 -4.64
CA GLN A 101 -4.57 -18.91 -6.05
C GLN A 101 -5.39 -17.62 -6.24
N GLU A 102 -6.48 -17.43 -5.49
CA GLU A 102 -7.23 -16.15 -5.49
C GLU A 102 -6.36 -14.99 -4.97
N ASN A 103 -5.57 -15.21 -3.93
CA ASN A 103 -4.63 -14.20 -3.41
C ASN A 103 -3.50 -13.92 -4.40
N ASN A 104 -2.99 -14.94 -5.10
CA ASN A 104 -1.97 -14.76 -6.13
C ASN A 104 -2.49 -14.02 -7.38
N SER A 105 -3.81 -14.06 -7.64
CA SER A 105 -4.43 -13.26 -8.70
C SER A 105 -4.71 -11.82 -8.27
N SER A 106 -4.70 -11.51 -6.97
CA SER A 106 -5.01 -10.19 -6.42
C SER A 106 -3.79 -9.28 -6.43
N PHE A 107 -3.83 -8.24 -7.25
CA PHE A 107 -2.80 -7.19 -7.24
C PHE A 107 -2.75 -6.42 -5.91
N ILE A 108 -3.89 -6.26 -5.24
CA ILE A 108 -3.97 -5.60 -3.91
C ILE A 108 -3.16 -6.40 -2.87
N SER A 109 -3.34 -7.72 -2.81
CA SER A 109 -2.58 -8.59 -1.89
C SER A 109 -1.10 -8.61 -2.23
N PHE A 110 -0.76 -8.71 -3.51
CA PHE A 110 0.60 -8.62 -4.03
C PHE A 110 1.28 -7.31 -3.63
N PHE A 111 0.64 -6.16 -3.90
CA PHE A 111 1.16 -4.84 -3.54
C PHE A 111 1.49 -4.77 -2.04
N ARG A 112 0.57 -5.21 -1.19
CA ARG A 112 0.77 -5.24 0.27
C ARG A 112 1.98 -6.08 0.66
N GLN A 113 2.10 -7.28 0.14
CA GLN A 113 3.21 -8.20 0.43
C GLN A 113 4.55 -7.61 -0.03
N GLU A 114 4.62 -7.03 -1.23
CA GLU A 114 5.84 -6.40 -1.75
C GLU A 114 6.30 -5.23 -0.86
N VAL A 115 5.36 -4.41 -0.34
CA VAL A 115 5.71 -3.32 0.58
C VAL A 115 6.22 -3.88 1.91
N MET A 116 5.51 -4.86 2.49
CA MET A 116 5.86 -5.42 3.81
C MET A 116 7.21 -6.14 3.78
N ASN A 117 7.49 -6.90 2.72
CA ASN A 117 8.72 -7.68 2.55
C ASN A 117 9.91 -6.85 2.01
N SER A 118 9.69 -5.56 1.69
CA SER A 118 10.75 -4.70 1.16
C SER A 118 11.72 -4.24 2.26
N SER A 119 12.95 -3.92 1.87
CA SER A 119 13.96 -3.27 2.73
C SER A 119 13.77 -1.74 2.84
N LEU A 120 12.62 -1.20 2.42
CA LEU A 120 12.33 0.22 2.48
C LEU A 120 12.20 0.71 3.94
N LYS A 121 12.63 1.95 4.19
CA LYS A 121 12.41 2.62 5.49
C LYS A 121 10.90 2.67 5.81
N ASP A 122 10.53 2.58 7.09
CA ASP A 122 9.12 2.52 7.52
C ASP A 122 8.29 3.73 7.06
N SER A 123 8.88 4.93 7.02
CA SER A 123 8.23 6.12 6.46
C SER A 123 7.88 5.93 4.97
N THR A 124 8.75 5.29 4.21
CA THR A 124 8.50 4.97 2.79
C THR A 124 7.44 3.88 2.66
N LYS A 125 7.49 2.82 3.48
CA LYS A 125 6.44 1.78 3.52
C LYS A 125 5.07 2.38 3.80
N ARG A 126 4.96 3.28 4.79
CA ARG A 126 3.71 4.02 5.11
C ARG A 126 3.17 4.79 3.91
N ASN A 127 4.05 5.47 3.15
CA ASN A 127 3.65 6.18 1.94
C ASN A 127 3.11 5.25 0.84
N HIS A 128 3.72 4.07 0.64
CA HIS A 128 3.22 3.07 -0.30
C HIS A 128 1.88 2.49 0.17
N LEU A 129 1.73 2.18 1.46
CA LEU A 129 0.48 1.68 2.03
C LEU A 129 -0.66 2.71 1.94
N SER A 130 -0.38 4.01 2.08
CA SER A 130 -1.35 5.07 1.83
C SER A 130 -1.88 5.02 0.37
N THR A 131 -1.01 4.76 -0.61
CA THR A 131 -1.45 4.56 -2.00
C THR A 131 -2.32 3.31 -2.15
N LEU A 132 -1.95 2.22 -1.47
CA LEU A 132 -2.73 0.99 -1.48
C LEU A 132 -4.13 1.18 -0.89
N MET A 133 -4.25 1.96 0.20
CA MET A 133 -5.54 2.28 0.80
C MET A 133 -6.45 3.04 -0.18
N LEU A 134 -5.92 4.06 -0.86
CA LEU A 134 -6.65 4.81 -1.88
C LEU A 134 -7.06 3.93 -3.06
N LEU A 135 -6.19 3.01 -3.48
CA LEU A 135 -6.49 2.07 -4.55
C LEU A 135 -7.61 1.09 -4.15
N GLN A 136 -7.63 0.63 -2.89
CA GLN A 136 -8.71 -0.22 -2.35
C GLN A 136 -10.03 0.54 -2.18
N GLU A 137 -9.97 1.83 -1.86
CA GLU A 137 -11.15 2.68 -1.81
C GLU A 137 -11.75 2.90 -3.20
N PHE A 138 -10.89 3.12 -4.21
CA PHE A 138 -11.30 3.25 -5.61
C PHE A 138 -11.92 1.96 -6.14
N LYS A 139 -11.26 0.81 -5.96
CA LYS A 139 -11.76 -0.51 -6.38
C LYS A 139 -11.30 -1.57 -5.39
N LYS A 140 -12.23 -2.14 -4.64
CA LYS A 140 -11.95 -3.07 -3.52
C LYS A 140 -11.13 -4.28 -3.93
N ASN A 141 -11.40 -4.84 -5.11
CA ASN A 141 -10.72 -6.01 -5.66
C ASN A 141 -10.13 -5.64 -7.02
N ILE A 142 -8.81 -5.64 -7.13
CA ILE A 142 -8.06 -5.44 -8.37
C ILE A 142 -7.20 -6.68 -8.58
N THR A 143 -7.35 -7.29 -9.74
CA THR A 143 -6.51 -8.42 -10.21
C THR A 143 -5.42 -7.90 -11.15
N PHE A 144 -4.44 -8.74 -11.48
CA PHE A 144 -3.42 -8.37 -12.46
C PHE A 144 -4.01 -8.10 -13.85
N SER A 145 -5.09 -8.79 -14.24
CA SER A 145 -5.79 -8.56 -15.51
C SER A 145 -6.57 -7.25 -15.56
N ASP A 146 -6.93 -6.68 -14.40
CA ASP A 146 -7.60 -5.38 -14.34
C ASP A 146 -6.64 -4.20 -14.61
N LEU A 147 -5.32 -4.41 -14.54
CA LEU A 147 -4.32 -3.35 -14.67
C LEU A 147 -4.17 -2.90 -16.13
N THR A 148 -5.18 -2.18 -16.61
CA THR A 148 -5.24 -1.59 -17.93
C THR A 148 -4.94 -0.09 -17.88
N PHE A 149 -4.70 0.52 -19.06
CA PHE A 149 -4.59 1.99 -19.18
C PHE A 149 -5.84 2.70 -18.65
N GLU A 150 -7.03 2.12 -18.88
CA GLU A 150 -8.30 2.67 -18.40
C GLU A 150 -8.38 2.69 -16.87
N LEU A 151 -7.97 1.60 -16.20
CA LEU A 151 -7.96 1.57 -14.75
C LEU A 151 -7.00 2.62 -14.17
N ILE A 152 -5.83 2.79 -14.78
CA ILE A 152 -4.83 3.77 -14.36
C ILE A 152 -5.37 5.20 -14.49
N SER A 153 -6.00 5.52 -15.64
CA SER A 153 -6.60 6.83 -15.90
C SER A 153 -7.81 7.10 -14.99
N SER A 154 -8.64 6.09 -14.74
CA SER A 154 -9.77 6.21 -13.83
C SER A 154 -9.34 6.40 -12.38
N PHE A 155 -8.25 5.77 -11.96
CA PHE A 155 -7.68 5.98 -10.62
C PHE A 155 -7.10 7.40 -10.48
N GLU A 156 -6.41 7.94 -11.51
CA GLU A 156 -5.97 9.34 -11.51
C GLU A 156 -7.17 10.29 -11.36
N TYR A 157 -8.23 10.07 -12.14
CA TYR A 157 -9.46 10.87 -12.07
C TYR A 157 -10.13 10.78 -10.69
N PHE A 158 -10.19 9.60 -10.10
CA PHE A 158 -10.69 9.43 -8.72
C PHE A 158 -9.89 10.27 -7.71
N LEU A 159 -8.56 10.33 -7.83
CA LEU A 159 -7.72 11.17 -6.98
C LEU A 159 -7.97 12.67 -7.20
N GLN A 160 -8.23 13.08 -8.45
CA GLN A 160 -8.61 14.46 -8.78
C GLN A 160 -9.96 14.84 -8.14
N LEU A 161 -10.96 13.98 -8.23
CA LEU A 161 -12.28 14.18 -7.59
C LEU A 161 -12.17 14.29 -6.07
N LYS A 162 -11.19 13.65 -5.45
CA LYS A 162 -10.88 13.80 -4.02
C LYS A 162 -10.15 15.12 -3.68
N GLY A 163 -9.85 15.95 -4.65
CA GLY A 163 -9.18 17.24 -4.46
C GLY A 163 -7.67 17.14 -4.21
N TYR A 164 -7.02 16.02 -4.54
CA TYR A 164 -5.58 15.92 -4.40
C TYR A 164 -4.83 16.82 -5.39
N HIS A 165 -3.79 17.51 -4.88
CA HIS A 165 -2.90 18.31 -5.71
C HIS A 165 -2.11 17.44 -6.70
N THR A 166 -1.81 17.99 -7.90
CA THR A 166 -1.13 17.28 -9.00
C THR A 166 0.11 16.51 -8.56
N ASN A 167 0.98 17.10 -7.75
CA ASN A 167 2.20 16.42 -7.27
C ASN A 167 1.91 15.29 -6.29
N THR A 168 0.82 15.38 -5.53
CA THR A 168 0.35 14.28 -4.66
C THR A 168 -0.19 13.13 -5.49
N ILE A 169 -0.97 13.42 -6.53
CA ILE A 169 -1.43 12.44 -7.52
C ILE A 169 -0.22 11.77 -8.17
N ALA A 170 0.74 12.56 -8.65
CA ALA A 170 1.97 12.04 -9.24
C ALA A 170 2.72 11.08 -8.31
N LYS A 171 2.78 11.37 -7.01
CA LYS A 171 3.37 10.48 -6.00
C LYS A 171 2.65 9.13 -5.97
N HIS A 172 1.32 9.12 -5.88
CA HIS A 172 0.54 7.89 -5.84
C HIS A 172 0.66 7.10 -7.16
N MET A 173 0.66 7.78 -8.31
CA MET A 173 0.86 7.14 -9.60
C MET A 173 2.27 6.54 -9.77
N LYS A 174 3.32 7.19 -9.23
CA LYS A 174 4.69 6.64 -9.17
C LYS A 174 4.75 5.38 -8.31
N HIS A 175 4.06 5.34 -7.17
CA HIS A 175 3.97 4.15 -6.33
C HIS A 175 3.27 3.01 -7.06
N LEU A 176 2.12 3.26 -7.68
CA LEU A 176 1.39 2.27 -8.47
C LEU A 176 2.27 1.73 -9.61
N LYS A 177 2.90 2.62 -10.39
CA LYS A 177 3.83 2.25 -11.47
C LYS A 177 4.95 1.33 -11.00
N ARG A 178 5.56 1.64 -9.84
CA ARG A 178 6.61 0.80 -9.24
C ARG A 178 6.13 -0.63 -9.02
N HIS A 179 4.93 -0.82 -8.44
CA HIS A 179 4.43 -2.15 -8.13
C HIS A 179 3.92 -2.90 -9.37
N VAL A 180 3.43 -2.19 -10.39
CA VAL A 180 3.14 -2.79 -11.71
C VAL A 180 4.44 -3.27 -12.37
N ASN A 181 5.53 -2.50 -12.30
CA ASN A 181 6.83 -2.92 -12.81
C ASN A 181 7.37 -4.17 -12.07
N ILE A 182 7.22 -4.23 -10.74
CA ILE A 182 7.59 -5.42 -9.96
C ILE A 182 6.76 -6.63 -10.40
N ALA A 183 5.46 -6.45 -10.66
CA ALA A 183 4.59 -7.52 -11.14
C ALA A 183 5.00 -8.03 -12.53
N ILE A 184 5.44 -7.15 -13.42
CA ILE A 184 6.01 -7.54 -14.73
C ILE A 184 7.31 -8.32 -14.54
N ASN A 185 8.24 -7.81 -13.72
CA ASN A 185 9.53 -8.47 -13.47
C ASN A 185 9.37 -9.85 -12.81
N LYS A 186 8.27 -10.08 -12.09
CA LYS A 186 7.90 -11.37 -11.49
C LYS A 186 6.95 -12.20 -12.37
N GLU A 187 6.74 -11.80 -13.62
CA GLU A 187 5.94 -12.50 -14.64
C GLU A 187 4.45 -12.68 -14.30
N TYR A 188 3.91 -11.86 -13.35
CA TYR A 188 2.46 -11.81 -13.11
C TYR A 188 1.69 -11.08 -14.22
N ILE A 189 2.39 -10.21 -14.96
CA ILE A 189 1.85 -9.43 -16.09
C ILE A 189 2.81 -9.52 -17.26
N GLU A 190 2.31 -9.84 -18.44
CA GLU A 190 3.07 -9.82 -19.67
C GLU A 190 3.47 -8.38 -20.04
N ILE A 191 4.70 -8.17 -20.50
CA ILE A 191 5.23 -6.84 -20.86
C ILE A 191 4.38 -6.13 -21.94
N GLN A 192 3.74 -6.89 -22.82
CA GLN A 192 2.84 -6.36 -23.86
C GLN A 192 1.62 -5.67 -23.27
N LYS A 193 1.16 -6.12 -22.09
CA LYS A 193 0.00 -5.59 -21.34
C LYS A 193 0.38 -4.46 -20.36
N TYR A 194 1.57 -3.87 -20.50
CA TYR A 194 2.04 -2.82 -19.60
C TYR A 194 1.17 -1.57 -19.64
N ALA A 195 0.37 -1.35 -18.64
CA ALA A 195 -0.62 -0.28 -18.54
C ALA A 195 -0.02 1.15 -18.58
N PHE A 196 1.22 1.33 -18.10
CA PHE A 196 1.92 2.61 -18.08
C PHE A 196 2.66 2.93 -19.39
N ARG A 197 2.57 2.10 -20.44
CA ARG A 197 3.29 2.31 -21.71
C ARG A 197 3.00 3.69 -22.32
N LYS A 198 1.73 4.09 -22.35
CA LYS A 198 1.26 5.37 -22.92
C LYS A 198 0.90 6.40 -21.85
N TYR A 199 0.95 6.04 -20.57
CA TYR A 199 0.56 6.90 -19.48
C TYR A 199 1.75 7.76 -19.02
N LYS A 200 1.59 9.11 -19.07
CA LYS A 200 2.59 10.05 -18.59
C LYS A 200 2.15 10.64 -17.25
N ILE A 201 2.97 10.48 -16.22
CA ILE A 201 2.73 11.07 -14.90
C ILE A 201 3.00 12.57 -14.99
N LYS A 202 1.97 13.38 -14.74
CA LYS A 202 2.07 14.85 -14.76
C LYS A 202 2.64 15.34 -13.42
N THR A 203 3.56 16.28 -13.49
CA THR A 203 4.10 16.99 -12.31
C THR A 203 4.13 18.49 -12.61
N ILE A 204 3.96 19.30 -11.58
CA ILE A 204 4.08 20.76 -11.65
C ILE A 204 5.29 21.14 -10.80
N GLU A 205 6.03 22.12 -11.26
CA GLU A 205 7.09 22.72 -10.47
C GLU A 205 6.49 23.45 -9.26
N ASN A 206 7.01 23.17 -8.08
CA ASN A 206 6.59 23.87 -6.87
C ASN A 206 7.43 25.12 -6.71
N LYS A 207 6.78 26.25 -6.55
CA LYS A 207 7.46 27.46 -6.05
C LYS A 207 7.79 27.22 -4.58
N HIS A 208 9.07 27.18 -4.26
CA HIS A 208 9.53 27.11 -2.87
C HIS A 208 9.52 28.52 -2.27
N THR A 209 8.79 28.67 -1.16
CA THR A 209 8.90 29.85 -0.31
C THR A 209 10.04 29.64 0.69
N HIS A 210 10.82 30.66 0.91
CA HIS A 210 11.90 30.68 1.91
C HIS A 210 11.79 31.99 2.69
N LEU A 211 12.34 32.02 3.89
CA LEU A 211 12.42 33.23 4.66
C LEU A 211 13.43 34.19 4.01
N VAL A 212 13.05 35.45 3.88
CA VAL A 212 14.01 36.51 3.56
C VAL A 212 14.76 36.93 4.83
N PRO A 213 15.93 37.56 4.72
CA PRO A 213 16.74 37.98 5.90
C PRO A 213 15.94 38.74 6.94
N GLU A 214 15.08 39.67 6.50
CA GLU A 214 14.26 40.51 7.38
C GLU A 214 13.22 39.70 8.17
N GLU A 215 12.70 38.62 7.60
CA GLU A 215 11.77 37.71 8.27
C GLU A 215 12.52 36.86 9.31
N LEU A 216 13.74 36.41 8.99
CA LEU A 216 14.60 35.69 9.92
C LEU A 216 14.96 36.58 11.11
N GLU A 217 15.34 37.83 10.87
CA GLU A 217 15.65 38.81 11.93
C GLU A 217 14.45 39.09 12.84
N ARG A 218 13.22 39.15 12.28
CA ARG A 218 12.00 39.26 13.10
C ARG A 218 11.80 38.06 14.01
N LEU A 219 12.11 36.85 13.54
CA LEU A 219 12.04 35.64 14.35
C LEU A 219 13.13 35.63 15.45
N GLU A 220 14.32 36.10 15.13
CA GLU A 220 15.43 36.24 16.12
C GLU A 220 15.05 37.18 17.26
N ASN A 221 14.40 38.31 16.93
CA ASN A 221 13.99 39.32 17.88
C ASN A 221 12.61 39.07 18.52
N LEU A 222 11.98 37.93 18.23
CA LEU A 222 10.64 37.64 18.73
C LEU A 222 10.67 37.29 20.22
N ILE A 223 10.03 38.17 21.02
CA ILE A 223 9.84 37.93 22.44
C ILE A 223 8.51 37.19 22.67
N LEU A 224 8.61 35.94 23.11
CA LEU A 224 7.43 35.11 23.41
C LEU A 224 6.99 35.36 24.86
N SER A 225 5.72 35.73 25.07
CA SER A 225 5.14 36.02 26.37
C SER A 225 3.86 35.24 26.65
N GLY A 226 3.44 35.12 27.89
CA GLY A 226 2.22 34.45 28.31
C GLY A 226 2.18 32.99 27.87
N ARG A 227 1.07 32.62 27.22
CA ARG A 227 0.87 31.23 26.73
C ARG A 227 1.88 30.78 25.68
N TYR A 228 2.55 31.70 25.01
CA TYR A 228 3.47 31.41 23.91
C TYR A 228 4.89 31.09 24.35
N VAL A 229 5.25 31.31 25.63
CA VAL A 229 6.57 30.98 26.20
C VAL A 229 6.94 29.50 25.95
N LYS A 230 5.95 28.61 25.92
CA LYS A 230 6.15 27.19 25.62
C LYS A 230 6.71 26.91 24.23
N LEU A 231 6.58 27.86 23.28
CA LEU A 231 7.10 27.75 21.92
C LEU A 231 8.57 28.16 21.81
N GLN A 232 9.21 28.70 22.89
CA GLN A 232 10.59 29.14 22.83
C GLN A 232 11.53 28.05 22.32
N LYS A 233 11.43 26.83 22.86
CA LYS A 233 12.24 25.69 22.39
C LYS A 233 12.05 25.38 20.92
N SER A 234 10.80 25.53 20.39
CA SER A 234 10.51 25.30 18.98
C SER A 234 11.10 26.41 18.11
N LEU A 235 11.09 27.66 18.60
CA LEU A 235 11.70 28.78 17.89
C LEU A 235 13.23 28.59 17.85
N ASP A 236 13.87 28.27 18.97
CA ASP A 236 15.30 28.03 19.04
C ASP A 236 15.76 26.89 18.15
N ALA A 237 15.02 25.77 18.15
CA ALA A 237 15.25 24.64 17.25
C ALA A 237 15.10 25.03 15.76
N PHE A 238 14.10 25.83 15.44
CA PHE A 238 13.88 26.32 14.08
C PHE A 238 15.01 27.24 13.62
N LEU A 239 15.39 28.22 14.44
CA LEU A 239 16.51 29.15 14.17
C LEU A 239 17.82 28.38 14.00
N PHE A 240 18.10 27.39 14.89
CA PHE A 240 19.28 26.56 14.78
C PHE A 240 19.28 25.80 13.43
N CYS A 241 18.13 25.21 13.04
CA CYS A 241 18.02 24.55 11.74
C CYS A 241 18.24 25.51 10.56
N CYS A 242 17.79 26.77 10.66
CA CYS A 242 18.05 27.79 9.66
C CYS A 242 19.54 28.10 9.54
N TYR A 243 20.24 28.30 10.68
CA TYR A 243 21.67 28.66 10.69
C TYR A 243 22.56 27.50 10.22
N ALA A 244 22.24 26.26 10.63
CA ALA A 244 22.98 25.08 10.25
C ALA A 244 22.57 24.50 8.88
N GLY A 245 21.53 25.03 8.23
CA GLY A 245 21.01 24.49 6.96
C GLY A 245 20.55 23.04 7.07
N MET A 246 20.17 22.58 8.27
CA MET A 246 19.88 21.18 8.53
C MET A 246 18.39 20.87 8.52
N ARG A 247 18.07 19.59 8.26
CA ARG A 247 16.69 19.13 8.32
C ARG A 247 16.26 18.91 9.77
N TYR A 248 15.01 19.20 10.08
CA TYR A 248 14.45 18.91 11.40
C TYR A 248 14.64 17.44 11.84
N SER A 249 14.53 16.49 10.90
CA SER A 249 14.80 15.07 11.18
C SER A 249 16.25 14.78 11.59
N ASP A 250 17.20 15.59 11.17
CA ASP A 250 18.60 15.46 11.56
C ASP A 250 18.79 16.13 12.92
N PHE A 251 18.19 17.30 13.14
CA PHE A 251 18.24 18.05 14.39
C PHE A 251 17.75 17.24 15.60
N ILE A 252 16.59 16.60 15.53
CA ILE A 252 16.05 15.82 16.65
C ILE A 252 16.84 14.55 17.01
N ASN A 253 17.83 14.19 16.20
CA ASN A 253 18.74 13.06 16.44
C ASN A 253 20.15 13.52 16.83
N LEU A 254 20.34 14.81 17.07
CA LEU A 254 21.61 15.31 17.59
C LEU A 254 21.78 14.94 19.08
N SER A 255 23.03 14.72 19.46
CA SER A 255 23.48 14.57 20.84
C SER A 255 24.69 15.46 21.05
N SER A 256 25.13 15.59 22.31
CA SER A 256 26.35 16.33 22.65
C SER A 256 27.58 15.82 21.89
N GLU A 257 27.64 14.55 21.58
CA GLU A 257 28.73 13.92 20.83
C GLU A 257 28.88 14.45 19.39
N ASN A 258 27.85 15.07 18.85
CA ASN A 258 27.86 15.64 17.49
C ASN A 258 28.59 16.99 17.45
N PHE A 259 28.82 17.62 18.61
CA PHE A 259 29.55 18.90 18.76
C PHE A 259 30.97 18.62 19.16
N VAL A 260 31.90 18.91 18.28
CA VAL A 260 33.33 18.61 18.45
C VAL A 260 34.13 19.88 18.33
N ASP A 261 35.01 20.15 19.35
CA ASP A 261 35.93 21.26 19.29
C ASP A 261 37.22 20.85 18.56
N ILE A 262 37.47 21.53 17.44
CA ILE A 262 38.67 21.34 16.63
C ILE A 262 39.43 22.69 16.61
N ASN A 263 40.64 22.73 17.14
CA ASN A 263 41.46 23.96 17.23
C ASN A 263 40.72 25.12 17.93
N GLN A 264 39.99 24.84 19.00
CA GLN A 264 39.20 25.83 19.77
C GLN A 264 37.96 26.36 19.01
N GLU A 265 37.58 25.70 17.94
CA GLU A 265 36.41 26.05 17.11
C GLU A 265 35.39 24.93 17.16
N THR A 266 34.10 25.27 17.39
CA THR A 266 33.03 24.27 17.49
C THR A 266 32.55 23.85 16.14
N TRP A 267 32.63 22.55 15.87
CA TRP A 267 32.13 21.88 14.68
C TRP A 267 30.93 21.03 15.01
N LEU A 268 29.95 20.98 14.09
CA LEU A 268 28.85 20.05 14.13
C LEU A 268 29.11 18.92 13.11
N ILE A 269 29.25 17.69 13.63
CA ILE A 269 29.52 16.51 12.83
C ILE A 269 28.39 15.51 13.06
N TYR A 270 27.63 15.19 12.00
CA TYR A 270 26.51 14.25 12.10
C TYR A 270 26.32 13.46 10.82
N LYS A 271 25.60 12.32 10.92
CA LYS A 271 25.20 11.52 9.78
C LYS A 271 23.74 11.78 9.46
N SER A 272 23.45 12.31 8.25
CA SER A 272 22.09 12.64 7.85
C SER A 272 21.18 11.41 7.86
N VAL A 273 20.07 11.47 8.58
CA VAL A 273 19.07 10.39 8.69
C VAL A 273 18.47 9.99 7.35
N LYS A 274 18.29 10.96 6.45
CA LYS A 274 17.67 10.71 5.13
C LYS A 274 18.62 10.03 4.17
N THR A 275 19.87 10.51 4.08
CA THR A 275 20.82 10.08 3.04
C THR A 275 21.92 9.15 3.56
N GLY A 276 22.17 9.15 4.87
CA GLY A 276 23.28 8.41 5.47
C GLY A 276 24.65 9.07 5.23
N THR A 277 24.68 10.27 4.66
CA THR A 277 25.91 11.02 4.36
C THR A 277 26.38 11.71 5.64
N GLU A 278 27.68 11.67 5.89
CA GLU A 278 28.32 12.46 6.94
C GLU A 278 28.36 13.92 6.52
N VAL A 279 27.98 14.81 7.45
CA VAL A 279 27.97 16.26 7.30
C VAL A 279 28.85 16.86 8.37
N ARG A 280 29.74 17.76 7.98
CA ARG A 280 30.64 18.51 8.86
C ARG A 280 30.44 19.99 8.65
N LEU A 281 30.00 20.70 9.68
CA LEU A 281 29.67 22.12 9.64
C LEU A 281 30.47 22.91 10.64
N PRO A 282 31.25 23.92 10.22
CA PRO A 282 31.97 24.85 11.12
C PRO A 282 30.94 25.86 11.67
N LEU A 283 30.33 25.56 12.83
CA LEU A 283 29.28 26.41 13.41
C LEU A 283 29.73 27.83 13.67
N TYR A 284 31.02 28.03 14.00
CA TYR A 284 31.60 29.35 14.26
C TYR A 284 31.57 30.28 13.03
N LEU A 285 31.60 29.73 11.84
CA LEU A 285 31.51 30.51 10.56
C LEU A 285 30.07 30.79 10.12
N LEU A 286 29.15 29.92 10.51
CA LEU A 286 27.77 30.04 10.04
C LEU A 286 27.01 31.09 10.82
N PHE A 287 26.46 32.10 10.11
CA PHE A 287 25.69 33.20 10.69
C PHE A 287 26.42 33.85 11.89
N SER A 288 27.73 34.06 11.77
CA SER A 288 28.58 34.63 12.82
C SER A 288 28.48 33.90 14.17
N GLY A 289 28.34 32.58 14.14
CA GLY A 289 28.25 31.75 15.35
C GLY A 289 26.92 31.79 16.08
N LYS A 290 25.86 32.37 15.50
CA LYS A 290 24.53 32.45 16.16
C LYS A 290 23.98 31.07 16.56
N GLY A 291 24.29 29.99 15.83
CA GLY A 291 23.95 28.62 16.21
C GLY A 291 24.55 28.19 17.55
N ILE A 292 25.79 28.59 17.83
CA ILE A 292 26.49 28.30 19.10
C ILE A 292 25.82 29.07 20.27
N ALA A 293 25.40 30.31 20.05
CA ALA A 293 24.69 31.09 21.05
C ALA A 293 23.39 30.41 21.51
N ILE A 294 22.63 29.84 20.59
CA ILE A 294 21.40 29.06 20.91
C ILE A 294 21.74 27.84 21.76
N LEU A 295 22.79 27.10 21.43
CA LEU A 295 23.22 25.93 22.21
C LEU A 295 23.61 26.30 23.64
N ASN A 296 24.34 27.38 23.80
CA ASN A 296 24.78 27.84 25.12
C ASN A 296 23.61 28.30 26.04
N LEU A 297 22.57 28.90 25.43
CA LEU A 297 21.35 29.30 26.15
C LEU A 297 20.50 28.11 26.59
N ASN A 298 20.62 26.99 25.92
CA ASN A 298 19.73 25.82 26.06
C ASN A 298 20.49 24.51 26.40
N SER A 299 21.73 24.60 26.88
CA SER A 299 22.61 23.43 27.12
C SER A 299 22.03 22.35 28.05
N ALA A 300 20.94 22.62 28.76
CA ALA A 300 20.24 21.64 29.61
C ALA A 300 18.94 21.07 28.96
N THR A 301 18.49 21.54 27.78
CA THR A 301 17.13 21.29 27.34
C THR A 301 16.92 21.05 25.83
N LEU A 302 17.90 21.31 24.97
CA LEU A 302 17.81 21.05 23.50
C LEU A 302 18.42 19.70 23.10
N LEU A 303 19.21 19.10 23.92
CA LEU A 303 19.83 17.79 23.80
C LEU A 303 19.31 16.92 24.93
#